data_ad9c920d39e5ec5c9e6882b15917b507
#
_entry.id   ad9c920d39e5ec5c9e6882b15917b507
#
_cell.length_a   1.000
_cell.length_b   1.000
_cell.length_c   1.000
_cell.angle_alpha   90.00
_cell.angle_beta   90.00
_cell.angle_gamma   90.00
#
_symmetry.space_group_name_H-M   'P 1'
#
loop_
_entity.id
_entity.type
_entity.pdbx_description
1 polymer ?
#
loop_
_entity_poly.entity_id
_entity_poly.type
_entity_poly.pdbx_seq_one_letter_code
_entity_poly.pdbx_strand_id
1 'polypeptide(L)'
;TEFKGQYFMANNKDDMLFILKDDGYLYYYQREAQSFNRLEIPNLEFSHVLSMTVDSNDILWIFTSNEETQSYRIENTKQGLTLTRKNLFTHSCKLYHAFAEKDMAYFIDETYALYEYDFNNRQAYYIADLRGQIEVHGEVSSIIKQKNDYYIGFKNSGLIVLKYMSSQKMKYQIQKTEIHSGIFCLMKDKFQDIVWIGTDGQGVYMYYNDTFSITNTLLDTPVYQISNPVRALYYDQEQTLWIGTKGSGILRIKKYTPDNSMPMSSDRITPYNSALADNSVYCFAPGCKDKLWIGTENGINYYSYLSRQLKELPIIANGEKVKYVHSIKQPNDTTLWVSTVGEGIVKVIFDASTATPTVKSASRTVIDNGRMASNYFFTSYQENDSILWFGNRGCGAYRMNVETGEMIPHRFDSIVSSQTANDIFAIYKNAKGYWLGTSSGLLHLEQDDSLYRKADLFLNNTVHGVLEDHQGDLWLSTNQGLIRFNPETRTGQTYNSGNGLEITEFSDGAFYKDVVSETLFFGGTNGFISIQTNDCITEEYMPQITLKGLSIFGKEHNIHKFLYEKEG
;
A
#
# COMPACT_ATOMS: atom_id res chain seq x y z
N THR A 1 -21.15 -25.89 34.46
CA THR A 1 -20.48 -27.19 34.28
C THR A 1 -19.12 -26.88 33.63
N GLU A 2 -18.03 -27.14 34.36
CA GLU A 2 -16.68 -27.01 33.77
C GLU A 2 -16.42 -28.25 32.91
N PHE A 3 -16.20 -28.04 31.59
CA PHE A 3 -15.68 -29.07 30.71
C PHE A 3 -14.19 -29.24 30.99
N LYS A 4 -13.78 -30.35 31.59
CA LYS A 4 -12.36 -30.74 31.77
C LYS A 4 -12.00 -31.81 30.72
N GLY A 5 -10.78 -31.78 30.19
CA GLY A 5 -10.30 -32.72 29.19
C GLY A 5 -10.20 -32.14 27.80
N GLN A 6 -9.97 -32.99 26.80
CA GLN A 6 -9.92 -32.60 25.40
C GLN A 6 -11.33 -32.57 24.81
N TYR A 7 -11.57 -31.63 23.89
CA TYR A 7 -12.85 -31.49 23.21
C TYR A 7 -12.71 -30.76 21.87
N PHE A 8 -13.67 -31.02 20.98
CA PHE A 8 -13.87 -30.28 19.74
C PHE A 8 -15.17 -29.48 19.83
N MET A 9 -15.21 -28.32 19.21
CA MET A 9 -16.41 -27.45 19.22
C MET A 9 -16.81 -27.08 17.80
N ALA A 10 -18.11 -27.01 17.56
CA ALA A 10 -18.68 -26.49 16.32
C ALA A 10 -20.03 -25.79 16.62
N ASN A 11 -20.39 -24.82 15.79
CA ASN A 11 -21.70 -24.19 15.82
C ASN A 11 -22.45 -24.52 14.52
N ASN A 12 -23.77 -24.69 14.61
CA ASN A 12 -24.60 -24.76 13.41
C ASN A 12 -25.00 -23.34 12.93
N LYS A 13 -25.81 -23.25 11.88
CA LYS A 13 -26.33 -21.99 11.31
C LYS A 13 -27.16 -21.15 12.29
N ASP A 14 -27.78 -21.76 13.29
CA ASP A 14 -28.63 -21.13 14.31
C ASP A 14 -27.82 -20.77 15.57
N ASP A 15 -26.48 -20.75 15.49
CA ASP A 15 -25.54 -20.53 16.58
C ASP A 15 -25.70 -21.49 17.76
N MET A 16 -26.21 -22.70 17.53
CA MET A 16 -26.25 -23.75 18.54
C MET A 16 -24.87 -24.38 18.69
N LEU A 17 -24.32 -24.35 19.89
CA LEU A 17 -22.99 -24.89 20.21
C LEU A 17 -23.06 -26.41 20.42
N PHE A 18 -22.18 -27.13 19.73
CA PHE A 18 -21.90 -28.55 19.89
C PHE A 18 -20.50 -28.76 20.43
N ILE A 19 -20.34 -29.64 21.39
CA ILE A 19 -19.06 -30.00 22.02
C ILE A 19 -18.92 -31.52 22.01
N LEU A 20 -17.97 -32.03 21.26
CA LEU A 20 -17.57 -33.44 21.31
C LEU A 20 -16.44 -33.60 22.31
N LYS A 21 -16.65 -34.39 23.33
CA LYS A 21 -15.73 -34.55 24.47
C LYS A 21 -15.01 -35.92 24.41
N ASP A 22 -13.90 -36.02 25.13
CA ASP A 22 -13.08 -37.23 25.30
C ASP A 22 -13.79 -38.41 25.96
N ASP A 23 -14.99 -38.20 26.50
CA ASP A 23 -15.87 -39.26 26.96
C ASP A 23 -16.73 -39.94 25.87
N GLY A 24 -16.57 -39.50 24.62
CA GLY A 24 -17.26 -40.02 23.43
C GLY A 24 -18.67 -39.48 23.22
N TYR A 25 -19.14 -38.53 24.04
CA TYR A 25 -20.44 -37.92 23.89
C TYR A 25 -20.36 -36.56 23.18
N LEU A 26 -21.38 -36.28 22.35
CA LEU A 26 -21.65 -34.97 21.80
C LEU A 26 -22.59 -34.19 22.73
N TYR A 27 -22.14 -33.08 23.24
CA TYR A 27 -22.94 -32.17 24.05
C TYR A 27 -23.47 -31.04 23.18
N TYR A 28 -24.73 -30.61 23.42
CA TYR A 28 -25.30 -29.43 22.79
C TYR A 28 -25.95 -28.53 23.83
N TYR A 29 -25.81 -27.22 23.64
CA TYR A 29 -26.36 -26.23 24.57
C TYR A 29 -27.77 -25.84 24.17
N GLN A 30 -28.74 -26.05 25.09
CA GLN A 30 -30.12 -25.64 24.90
C GLN A 30 -30.37 -24.31 25.64
N ARG A 31 -30.58 -23.24 24.88
CA ARG A 31 -30.72 -21.87 25.43
C ARG A 31 -31.91 -21.72 26.36
N GLU A 32 -33.07 -22.32 26.03
CA GLU A 32 -34.29 -22.23 26.82
C GLU A 32 -34.14 -22.91 28.17
N ALA A 33 -33.49 -24.05 28.24
CA ALA A 33 -33.25 -24.82 29.45
C ALA A 33 -31.98 -24.37 30.19
N GLN A 34 -31.17 -23.51 29.61
CA GLN A 34 -29.85 -23.09 30.12
C GLN A 34 -28.96 -24.28 30.55
N SER A 35 -29.03 -25.38 29.82
CA SER A 35 -28.35 -26.64 30.15
C SER A 35 -27.76 -27.31 28.93
N PHE A 36 -26.76 -28.17 29.18
CA PHE A 36 -26.23 -29.06 28.18
C PHE A 36 -26.94 -30.41 28.19
N ASN A 37 -27.39 -30.85 27.05
CA ASN A 37 -27.84 -32.22 26.80
C ASN A 37 -26.74 -32.98 26.07
N ARG A 38 -26.77 -34.31 26.12
CA ARG A 38 -25.77 -35.16 25.47
C ARG A 38 -26.42 -36.16 24.52
N LEU A 39 -25.68 -36.47 23.46
CA LEU A 39 -26.00 -37.47 22.46
C LEU A 39 -24.85 -38.47 22.35
N GLU A 40 -25.15 -39.73 22.20
CA GLU A 40 -24.17 -40.77 21.97
C GLU A 40 -23.85 -40.82 20.46
N ILE A 41 -22.54 -40.91 20.11
CA ILE A 41 -22.10 -41.17 18.76
C ILE A 41 -21.64 -42.60 18.69
N PRO A 42 -22.39 -43.49 18.00
CA PRO A 42 -22.04 -44.90 17.94
C PRO A 42 -20.69 -45.17 17.30
N ASN A 43 -19.87 -46.02 17.95
CA ASN A 43 -18.59 -46.51 17.47
C ASN A 43 -17.55 -45.37 17.21
N LEU A 44 -17.63 -44.27 17.91
CA LEU A 44 -16.63 -43.22 17.84
C LEU A 44 -15.51 -43.45 18.84
N GLU A 45 -14.29 -43.58 18.37
CA GLU A 45 -13.08 -43.53 19.21
C GLU A 45 -12.50 -42.11 19.19
N PHE A 46 -12.66 -41.37 20.29
CA PHE A 46 -12.26 -39.96 20.39
C PHE A 46 -10.77 -39.74 20.08
N SER A 47 -9.91 -40.71 20.42
CA SER A 47 -8.45 -40.63 20.14
C SER A 47 -8.11 -40.52 18.66
N HIS A 48 -9.00 -40.90 17.77
CA HIS A 48 -8.84 -40.81 16.33
C HIS A 48 -9.48 -39.57 15.72
N VAL A 49 -10.20 -38.76 16.48
CA VAL A 49 -10.85 -37.54 15.95
C VAL A 49 -9.81 -36.48 15.67
N LEU A 50 -9.80 -35.96 14.44
CA LEU A 50 -8.93 -34.90 13.97
C LEU A 50 -9.63 -33.54 13.97
N SER A 51 -10.91 -33.52 13.56
CA SER A 51 -11.69 -32.28 13.48
C SER A 51 -13.19 -32.56 13.48
N MET A 52 -13.98 -31.54 13.81
CA MET A 52 -15.45 -31.59 13.80
C MET A 52 -16.01 -30.26 13.30
N THR A 53 -17.07 -30.32 12.51
CA THR A 53 -17.85 -29.14 12.10
C THR A 53 -19.31 -29.48 11.86
N VAL A 54 -20.17 -28.45 11.78
CA VAL A 54 -21.57 -28.57 11.31
C VAL A 54 -21.74 -27.68 10.10
N ASP A 55 -22.14 -28.29 8.97
CA ASP A 55 -22.33 -27.55 7.73
C ASP A 55 -23.64 -26.73 7.69
N SER A 56 -23.83 -25.94 6.64
CA SER A 56 -25.03 -25.11 6.45
C SER A 56 -26.33 -25.93 6.27
N ASN A 57 -26.24 -27.25 6.03
CA ASN A 57 -27.36 -28.17 5.88
C ASN A 57 -27.68 -28.94 7.17
N ASP A 58 -27.13 -28.53 8.32
CA ASP A 58 -27.25 -29.17 9.64
C ASP A 58 -26.72 -30.61 9.64
N ILE A 59 -25.64 -30.89 8.88
CA ILE A 59 -24.91 -32.14 8.94
C ILE A 59 -23.68 -31.98 9.80
N LEU A 60 -23.58 -32.79 10.84
CA LEU A 60 -22.38 -32.91 11.67
C LEU A 60 -21.37 -33.79 10.95
N TRP A 61 -20.16 -33.27 10.77
CA TRP A 61 -19.02 -33.94 10.18
C TRP A 61 -17.95 -34.19 11.23
N ILE A 62 -17.46 -35.42 11.35
CA ILE A 62 -16.38 -35.82 12.24
C ILE A 62 -15.30 -36.50 11.40
N PHE A 63 -14.17 -35.83 11.25
CA PHE A 63 -12.99 -36.33 10.53
C PHE A 63 -12.12 -37.13 11.50
N THR A 64 -11.77 -38.34 11.10
CA THR A 64 -10.94 -39.24 11.90
C THR A 64 -9.67 -39.61 11.16
N SER A 65 -8.61 -39.99 11.89
CA SER A 65 -7.36 -40.52 11.31
C SER A 65 -7.52 -41.89 10.65
N ASN A 66 -8.64 -42.57 10.91
CA ASN A 66 -9.02 -43.80 10.25
C ASN A 66 -9.61 -43.57 8.86
N GLU A 67 -9.87 -44.61 8.09
CA GLU A 67 -10.38 -44.54 6.72
C GLU A 67 -11.85 -44.06 6.60
N GLU A 68 -12.51 -43.69 7.71
CA GLU A 68 -13.92 -43.30 7.74
C GLU A 68 -14.13 -41.91 8.35
N THR A 69 -14.58 -40.93 7.55
CA THR A 69 -15.21 -39.70 8.05
C THR A 69 -16.67 -40.01 8.39
N GLN A 70 -17.07 -39.68 9.62
CA GLN A 70 -18.44 -39.89 10.07
C GLN A 70 -19.28 -38.66 9.78
N SER A 71 -20.49 -38.84 9.28
CA SER A 71 -21.43 -37.74 9.04
C SER A 71 -22.82 -38.08 9.58
N TYR A 72 -23.45 -37.12 10.24
CA TYR A 72 -24.76 -37.28 10.88
C TYR A 72 -25.64 -36.09 10.56
N ARG A 73 -26.89 -36.37 10.16
CA ARG A 73 -27.90 -35.31 10.08
C ARG A 73 -28.43 -35.02 11.48
N ILE A 74 -28.45 -33.74 11.84
CA ILE A 74 -29.03 -33.24 13.08
C ILE A 74 -30.52 -32.98 12.83
N GLU A 75 -31.39 -33.65 13.58
CA GLU A 75 -32.84 -33.49 13.43
C GLU A 75 -33.43 -33.07 14.77
N ASN A 76 -34.25 -32.00 14.78
CA ASN A 76 -34.95 -31.54 15.98
C ASN A 76 -36.29 -32.28 16.09
N THR A 77 -36.47 -33.07 17.15
CA THR A 77 -37.67 -33.84 17.40
C THR A 77 -38.38 -33.30 18.68
N LYS A 78 -39.62 -33.74 18.88
CA LYS A 78 -40.37 -33.39 20.14
C LYS A 78 -39.65 -33.85 21.42
N GLN A 79 -38.72 -34.79 21.32
CA GLN A 79 -37.99 -35.37 22.47
C GLN A 79 -36.56 -34.78 22.61
N GLY A 80 -36.17 -33.84 21.75
CA GLY A 80 -34.83 -33.24 21.67
C GLY A 80 -34.13 -33.52 20.34
N LEU A 81 -32.83 -33.22 20.27
CA LEU A 81 -32.04 -33.49 19.07
C LEU A 81 -31.75 -34.98 18.93
N THR A 82 -31.76 -35.44 17.69
CA THR A 82 -31.34 -36.79 17.28
C THR A 82 -30.32 -36.74 16.17
N LEU A 83 -29.47 -37.76 16.09
CA LEU A 83 -28.45 -37.92 15.06
C LEU A 83 -28.81 -39.09 14.16
N THR A 84 -28.93 -38.81 12.85
CA THR A 84 -29.14 -39.87 11.83
C THR A 84 -27.88 -40.01 10.99
N ARG A 85 -27.18 -41.15 11.07
CA ARG A 85 -25.95 -41.41 10.31
C ARG A 85 -26.17 -41.27 8.82
N LYS A 86 -25.23 -40.60 8.13
CA LYS A 86 -25.17 -40.46 6.68
C LYS A 86 -23.76 -40.85 6.23
N ASN A 87 -23.65 -41.65 5.17
CA ASN A 87 -22.35 -42.00 4.59
C ASN A 87 -22.11 -41.10 3.38
N LEU A 88 -21.70 -39.85 3.65
CA LEU A 88 -21.59 -38.81 2.61
C LEU A 88 -20.19 -38.70 2.02
N PHE A 89 -19.17 -39.11 2.76
CA PHE A 89 -17.78 -39.06 2.31
C PHE A 89 -17.01 -40.29 2.81
N THR A 90 -16.35 -40.98 1.89
CA THR A 90 -15.41 -42.06 2.17
C THR A 90 -14.10 -41.71 1.49
N HIS A 91 -12.99 -41.83 2.18
CA HIS A 91 -11.66 -41.74 1.62
C HIS A 91 -10.95 -43.10 1.71
N SER A 92 -10.09 -43.38 0.75
CA SER A 92 -9.36 -44.64 0.66
C SER A 92 -7.98 -44.60 1.31
N CYS A 93 -7.63 -43.52 2.03
CA CYS A 93 -6.34 -43.30 2.65
C CYS A 93 -6.53 -42.79 4.10
N LYS A 94 -5.53 -42.99 4.93
CA LYS A 94 -5.50 -42.42 6.27
C LYS A 94 -5.30 -40.92 6.21
N LEU A 95 -5.99 -40.16 7.09
CA LEU A 95 -5.78 -38.75 7.23
C LEU A 95 -4.71 -38.49 8.28
N TYR A 96 -3.78 -37.61 7.94
CA TYR A 96 -2.75 -37.13 8.86
C TYR A 96 -3.25 -35.94 9.66
N HIS A 97 -3.90 -34.97 9.02
CA HIS A 97 -4.59 -33.83 9.63
C HIS A 97 -5.90 -33.54 8.92
N ALA A 98 -6.85 -33.00 9.66
CA ALA A 98 -8.08 -32.44 9.11
C ALA A 98 -8.46 -31.15 9.84
N PHE A 99 -8.89 -30.14 9.09
CA PHE A 99 -9.34 -28.85 9.53
C PHE A 99 -10.65 -28.54 8.84
N ALA A 100 -11.72 -28.36 9.60
CA ALA A 100 -13.04 -28.18 9.04
C ALA A 100 -13.56 -26.76 9.34
N GLU A 101 -14.08 -26.13 8.30
CA GLU A 101 -14.86 -24.91 8.36
C GLU A 101 -16.33 -25.24 8.02
N LYS A 102 -17.21 -24.22 8.09
CA LYS A 102 -18.66 -24.42 7.98
C LYS A 102 -19.11 -25.28 6.79
N ASP A 103 -18.60 -24.99 5.57
CA ASP A 103 -19.02 -25.66 4.35
C ASP A 103 -17.86 -26.34 3.58
N MET A 104 -16.67 -26.34 4.19
CA MET A 104 -15.45 -26.86 3.59
C MET A 104 -14.62 -27.61 4.64
N ALA A 105 -13.84 -28.58 4.19
CA ALA A 105 -12.77 -29.16 4.99
C ALA A 105 -11.46 -29.21 4.22
N TYR A 106 -10.37 -29.07 4.95
CA TYR A 106 -9.01 -29.20 4.44
C TYR A 106 -8.38 -30.40 5.13
N PHE A 107 -7.88 -31.37 4.38
CA PHE A 107 -7.22 -32.51 4.98
C PHE A 107 -5.91 -32.86 4.28
N ILE A 108 -5.01 -33.40 5.07
CA ILE A 108 -3.72 -33.90 4.61
C ILE A 108 -3.73 -35.41 4.81
N ASP A 109 -3.46 -36.16 3.74
CA ASP A 109 -3.40 -37.60 3.78
C ASP A 109 -2.01 -38.13 4.23
N GLU A 110 -1.88 -39.45 4.34
CA GLU A 110 -0.64 -40.13 4.71
C GLU A 110 0.52 -39.92 3.72
N THR A 111 0.25 -39.41 2.51
CA THR A 111 1.26 -39.05 1.51
C THR A 111 1.67 -37.58 1.59
N TYR A 112 1.13 -36.82 2.56
CA TYR A 112 1.30 -35.38 2.75
C TYR A 112 0.65 -34.51 1.66
N ALA A 113 -0.28 -35.05 0.90
CA ALA A 113 -1.06 -34.29 -0.07
C ALA A 113 -2.21 -33.54 0.61
N LEU A 114 -2.31 -32.24 0.31
CA LEU A 114 -3.39 -31.37 0.77
C LEU A 114 -4.56 -31.44 -0.18
N TYR A 115 -5.75 -31.66 0.39
CA TYR A 115 -7.02 -31.65 -0.32
C TYR A 115 -7.98 -30.65 0.32
N GLU A 116 -8.85 -30.08 -0.53
CA GLU A 116 -10.05 -29.33 -0.14
C GLU A 116 -11.28 -30.19 -0.44
N TYR A 117 -12.17 -30.33 0.54
CA TYR A 117 -13.44 -31.03 0.36
C TYR A 117 -14.61 -30.07 0.50
N ASP A 118 -15.39 -29.95 -0.56
CA ASP A 118 -16.62 -29.14 -0.61
C ASP A 118 -17.81 -30.01 -0.17
N PHE A 119 -18.46 -29.65 0.94
CA PHE A 119 -19.59 -30.38 1.48
C PHE A 119 -20.84 -30.31 0.60
N ASN A 120 -21.02 -29.21 -0.13
CA ASN A 120 -22.19 -29.04 -1.01
C ASN A 120 -22.08 -29.90 -2.26
N ASN A 121 -20.91 -29.90 -2.89
CA ASN A 121 -20.64 -30.67 -4.10
C ASN A 121 -20.20 -32.11 -3.81
N ARG A 122 -19.83 -32.41 -2.56
CA ARG A 122 -19.31 -33.72 -2.09
C ARG A 122 -18.09 -34.17 -2.89
N GLN A 123 -17.20 -33.23 -3.19
CA GLN A 123 -16.03 -33.48 -4.03
C GLN A 123 -14.76 -33.04 -3.34
N ALA A 124 -13.72 -33.88 -3.39
CA ALA A 124 -12.38 -33.57 -2.95
C ALA A 124 -11.52 -33.07 -4.12
N TYR A 125 -10.82 -31.97 -3.91
CA TYR A 125 -9.91 -31.36 -4.88
C TYR A 125 -8.49 -31.41 -4.35
N TYR A 126 -7.56 -31.96 -5.11
CA TYR A 126 -6.14 -31.90 -4.82
C TYR A 126 -5.62 -30.46 -4.95
N ILE A 127 -4.87 -30.00 -3.96
CA ILE A 127 -4.34 -28.64 -3.90
C ILE A 127 -2.83 -28.62 -4.10
N ALA A 128 -2.06 -29.31 -3.23
CA ALA A 128 -0.60 -29.30 -3.25
C ALA A 128 -0.01 -30.49 -2.49
N ASP A 129 1.23 -30.83 -2.79
CA ASP A 129 2.08 -31.71 -1.95
C ASP A 129 2.81 -30.85 -0.92
N LEU A 130 2.59 -31.11 0.36
CA LEU A 130 3.17 -30.39 1.49
C LEU A 130 4.36 -31.12 2.13
N ARG A 131 4.82 -32.27 1.58
CA ARG A 131 5.89 -33.09 2.17
C ARG A 131 7.11 -32.26 2.52
N GLY A 132 7.67 -31.53 1.56
CA GLY A 132 8.85 -30.70 1.78
C GLY A 132 8.65 -29.60 2.82
N GLN A 133 7.42 -29.08 2.97
CA GLN A 133 7.10 -28.06 3.97
C GLN A 133 6.96 -28.68 5.37
N ILE A 134 6.34 -29.84 5.48
CA ILE A 134 6.19 -30.56 6.75
C ILE A 134 7.55 -31.09 7.24
N GLU A 135 8.43 -31.54 6.34
CA GLU A 135 9.82 -31.93 6.70
C GLU A 135 10.63 -30.76 7.28
N VAL A 136 10.42 -29.52 6.79
CA VAL A 136 11.13 -28.31 7.22
C VAL A 136 10.50 -27.69 8.46
N HIS A 137 9.18 -27.56 8.49
CA HIS A 137 8.44 -26.79 9.49
C HIS A 137 7.80 -27.64 10.59
N GLY A 138 7.67 -28.95 10.38
CA GLY A 138 7.06 -29.86 11.33
C GLY A 138 5.54 -29.97 11.17
N GLU A 139 4.86 -30.27 12.26
CA GLU A 139 3.43 -30.59 12.30
C GLU A 139 2.56 -29.36 12.02
N VAL A 140 1.57 -29.53 11.15
CA VAL A 140 0.58 -28.50 10.81
C VAL A 140 -0.38 -28.31 11.98
N SER A 141 -0.60 -27.06 12.36
CA SER A 141 -1.50 -26.68 13.46
C SER A 141 -2.88 -26.22 12.99
N SER A 142 -2.93 -25.55 11.82
CA SER A 142 -4.17 -24.99 11.29
C SER A 142 -4.06 -24.73 9.80
N ILE A 143 -5.19 -24.86 9.09
CA ILE A 143 -5.31 -24.50 7.67
C ILE A 143 -6.62 -23.73 7.50
N ILE A 144 -6.56 -22.59 6.80
CA ILE A 144 -7.74 -21.89 6.32
C ILE A 144 -7.54 -21.41 4.89
N LYS A 145 -8.64 -21.19 4.19
CA LYS A 145 -8.63 -20.59 2.84
C LYS A 145 -9.29 -19.22 2.91
N GLN A 146 -8.60 -18.21 2.39
CA GLN A 146 -9.16 -16.87 2.19
C GLN A 146 -9.10 -16.53 0.71
N LYS A 147 -10.24 -16.24 0.09
CA LYS A 147 -10.38 -16.16 -1.38
C LYS A 147 -9.82 -17.42 -2.06
N ASN A 148 -8.74 -17.30 -2.81
CA ASN A 148 -8.10 -18.40 -3.52
C ASN A 148 -6.80 -18.90 -2.87
N ASP A 149 -6.34 -18.25 -1.79
CA ASP A 149 -5.09 -18.55 -1.10
C ASP A 149 -5.31 -19.43 0.12
N TYR A 150 -4.37 -20.35 0.39
CA TYR A 150 -4.39 -21.19 1.60
C TYR A 150 -3.31 -20.72 2.57
N TYR A 151 -3.70 -20.56 3.81
CA TYR A 151 -2.83 -20.21 4.94
C TYR A 151 -2.61 -21.44 5.79
N ILE A 152 -1.35 -21.85 5.95
CA ILE A 152 -0.98 -23.10 6.63
C ILE A 152 -0.02 -22.75 7.77
N GLY A 153 -0.52 -22.89 8.99
CA GLY A 153 0.24 -22.70 10.23
C GLY A 153 0.91 -23.99 10.68
N PHE A 154 2.11 -23.86 11.26
CA PHE A 154 2.86 -24.98 11.85
C PHE A 154 3.00 -24.79 13.35
N LYS A 155 2.96 -25.89 14.13
CA LYS A 155 3.00 -25.85 15.60
C LYS A 155 4.25 -25.16 16.16
N ASN A 156 5.39 -25.34 15.50
CA ASN A 156 6.69 -24.89 16.01
C ASN A 156 7.44 -23.93 15.09
N SER A 157 6.90 -23.61 13.92
CA SER A 157 7.71 -22.94 12.88
C SER A 157 6.87 -22.14 11.86
N GLY A 158 6.23 -21.07 12.32
CA GLY A 158 5.69 -20.05 11.44
C GLY A 158 4.49 -20.44 10.56
N LEU A 159 4.29 -19.65 9.52
CA LEU A 159 3.20 -19.71 8.56
C LEU A 159 3.74 -19.73 7.13
N ILE A 160 3.13 -20.51 6.26
CA ILE A 160 3.28 -20.39 4.81
C ILE A 160 1.95 -20.02 4.16
N VAL A 161 2.00 -19.36 3.00
CA VAL A 161 0.83 -19.06 2.19
C VAL A 161 0.99 -19.70 0.82
N LEU A 162 0.00 -20.50 0.40
CA LEU A 162 -0.11 -20.98 -0.97
C LEU A 162 -0.89 -19.96 -1.79
N LYS A 163 -0.18 -19.11 -2.52
CA LYS A 163 -0.76 -18.09 -3.40
C LYS A 163 -1.26 -18.70 -4.70
N TYR A 164 -2.51 -18.41 -5.06
CA TYR A 164 -3.09 -18.82 -6.33
C TYR A 164 -2.50 -18.05 -7.52
N MET A 165 -2.07 -18.79 -8.55
CA MET A 165 -1.45 -18.23 -9.75
C MET A 165 -2.30 -18.53 -10.98
N SER A 166 -3.04 -17.55 -11.50
CA SER A 166 -3.94 -17.72 -12.64
C SER A 166 -3.25 -18.01 -13.98
N SER A 167 -1.95 -17.65 -14.12
CA SER A 167 -1.22 -17.66 -15.39
C SER A 167 -0.14 -18.75 -15.52
N GLN A 168 0.07 -19.61 -14.53
CA GLN A 168 1.20 -20.54 -14.48
C GLN A 168 0.76 -22.02 -14.57
N LYS A 169 1.69 -22.89 -15.01
CA LYS A 169 1.50 -24.36 -15.01
C LYS A 169 1.28 -24.92 -13.59
N MET A 170 1.88 -24.31 -12.56
CA MET A 170 1.63 -24.63 -11.17
C MET A 170 0.55 -23.69 -10.63
N LYS A 171 -0.54 -24.27 -10.15
CA LYS A 171 -1.73 -23.55 -9.68
C LYS A 171 -1.47 -22.70 -8.42
N TYR A 172 -0.48 -23.07 -7.60
CA TYR A 172 -0.11 -22.41 -6.35
C TYR A 172 1.40 -22.21 -6.25
N GLN A 173 1.78 -21.04 -5.70
CA GLN A 173 3.16 -20.72 -5.34
C GLN A 173 3.26 -20.59 -3.82
N ILE A 174 4.34 -21.12 -3.23
CA ILE A 174 4.58 -21.03 -1.79
C ILE A 174 5.24 -19.68 -1.49
N GLN A 175 4.59 -18.88 -0.65
CA GLN A 175 5.14 -17.67 -0.06
C GLN A 175 5.45 -17.93 1.41
N LYS A 176 6.70 -17.69 1.82
CA LYS A 176 7.10 -17.73 3.22
C LYS A 176 6.76 -16.40 3.90
N THR A 177 6.47 -16.47 5.19
CA THR A 177 6.21 -15.27 6.01
C THR A 177 7.38 -15.05 6.98
N GLU A 178 7.48 -13.84 7.51
CA GLU A 178 8.47 -13.49 8.55
C GLU A 178 8.07 -13.95 9.97
N ILE A 179 7.00 -14.73 10.08
CA ILE A 179 6.55 -15.30 11.37
C ILE A 179 7.34 -16.58 11.63
N HIS A 180 8.14 -16.59 12.70
CA HIS A 180 9.00 -17.72 13.02
C HIS A 180 8.53 -18.54 14.23
N SER A 181 7.56 -18.04 15.02
CA SER A 181 6.99 -18.78 16.15
C SER A 181 5.90 -19.73 15.72
N GLY A 182 5.57 -20.70 16.57
CA GLY A 182 4.46 -21.61 16.33
C GLY A 182 3.13 -20.89 16.17
N ILE A 183 2.25 -21.43 15.34
CA ILE A 183 0.92 -20.91 15.09
C ILE A 183 -0.08 -21.71 15.90
N PHE A 184 -0.85 -21.04 16.78
CA PHE A 184 -1.91 -21.68 17.56
C PHE A 184 -3.24 -21.71 16.83
N CYS A 185 -3.58 -20.63 16.14
CA CYS A 185 -4.85 -20.54 15.43
C CYS A 185 -4.78 -19.56 14.26
N LEU A 186 -5.62 -19.82 13.28
CA LEU A 186 -5.91 -18.93 12.16
C LEU A 186 -7.40 -18.61 12.18
N MET A 187 -7.76 -17.37 11.91
CA MET A 187 -9.16 -16.94 11.87
C MET A 187 -9.36 -15.94 10.74
N LYS A 188 -10.41 -16.13 9.95
CA LYS A 188 -10.85 -15.14 8.96
C LYS A 188 -11.58 -14.01 9.65
N ASP A 189 -11.31 -12.78 9.23
CA ASP A 189 -12.16 -11.67 9.60
C ASP A 189 -13.55 -11.83 8.95
N LYS A 190 -14.59 -11.46 9.69
CA LYS A 190 -15.97 -11.61 9.23
C LYS A 190 -16.35 -10.62 8.11
N PHE A 191 -15.69 -9.48 8.07
CA PHE A 191 -16.08 -8.32 7.26
C PHE A 191 -15.01 -7.89 6.26
N GLN A 192 -13.74 -8.22 6.53
CA GLN A 192 -12.59 -7.79 5.74
C GLN A 192 -11.80 -8.98 5.22
N ASP A 193 -11.01 -8.77 4.17
CA ASP A 193 -10.09 -9.78 3.62
C ASP A 193 -8.82 -9.89 4.48
N ILE A 194 -9.03 -10.20 5.77
CA ILE A 194 -7.99 -10.28 6.78
C ILE A 194 -7.96 -11.70 7.36
N VAL A 195 -6.74 -12.21 7.54
CA VAL A 195 -6.48 -13.42 8.32
C VAL A 195 -5.77 -13.03 9.61
N TRP A 196 -6.40 -13.30 10.74
CA TRP A 196 -5.82 -13.16 12.06
C TRP A 196 -5.02 -14.41 12.42
N ILE A 197 -3.78 -14.21 12.88
CA ILE A 197 -2.80 -15.27 13.15
C ILE A 197 -2.39 -15.19 14.60
N GLY A 198 -2.85 -16.14 15.41
CA GLY A 198 -2.44 -16.28 16.82
C GLY A 198 -1.17 -17.12 16.93
N THR A 199 -0.14 -16.58 17.59
CA THR A 199 1.18 -17.20 17.67
C THR A 199 1.56 -17.61 19.09
N ASP A 200 2.53 -18.51 19.21
CA ASP A 200 3.14 -18.90 20.48
C ASP A 200 4.18 -17.86 20.92
N GLY A 201 3.74 -16.92 21.76
CA GLY A 201 4.64 -15.95 22.41
C GLY A 201 4.99 -14.70 21.60
N GLN A 202 4.59 -14.58 20.33
CA GLN A 202 4.84 -13.37 19.51
C GLN A 202 3.57 -12.50 19.32
N GLY A 203 2.49 -12.80 20.05
CA GLY A 203 1.23 -12.06 19.98
C GLY A 203 0.35 -12.46 18.80
N VAL A 204 -0.41 -11.52 18.28
CA VAL A 204 -1.35 -11.73 17.17
C VAL A 204 -0.90 -10.91 15.97
N TYR A 205 -0.77 -11.56 14.82
CA TYR A 205 -0.52 -10.91 13.55
C TYR A 205 -1.80 -10.77 12.75
N MET A 206 -1.84 -9.75 11.93
CA MET A 206 -2.88 -9.50 10.95
C MET A 206 -2.26 -9.64 9.56
N TYR A 207 -2.74 -10.59 8.78
CA TYR A 207 -2.34 -10.75 7.38
C TYR A 207 -3.49 -10.29 6.50
N TYR A 208 -3.21 -9.38 5.60
CA TYR A 208 -4.17 -8.92 4.60
C TYR A 208 -3.49 -8.90 3.23
N ASN A 209 -4.25 -9.20 2.19
CA ASN A 209 -3.80 -9.04 0.82
C ASN A 209 -3.99 -7.58 0.43
N ASP A 210 -2.91 -6.81 0.43
CA ASP A 210 -2.93 -5.53 -0.26
C ASP A 210 -3.10 -5.77 -1.76
N THR A 211 -4.10 -5.13 -2.31
CA THR A 211 -4.41 -5.18 -3.74
C THR A 211 -3.46 -4.31 -4.58
N PHE A 212 -2.49 -3.65 -3.94
CA PHE A 212 -1.42 -2.94 -4.60
C PHE A 212 -0.07 -3.29 -3.95
N SER A 213 0.94 -3.40 -4.78
CA SER A 213 2.29 -3.69 -4.32
C SER A 213 3.02 -2.40 -4.00
N ILE A 214 3.26 -2.12 -2.70
CA ILE A 214 4.24 -1.13 -2.28
C ILE A 214 5.58 -1.84 -2.11
N THR A 215 6.55 -1.47 -2.93
CA THR A 215 7.91 -1.97 -2.82
C THR A 215 8.79 -0.94 -2.14
N ASN A 216 9.36 -1.28 -0.99
CA ASN A 216 10.35 -0.46 -0.30
C ASN A 216 11.74 -0.76 -0.88
N THR A 217 12.50 0.27 -1.21
CA THR A 217 13.90 0.17 -1.63
C THR A 217 14.76 1.03 -0.73
N LEU A 218 15.37 0.40 0.26
CA LEU A 218 16.32 1.06 1.15
C LEU A 218 17.66 1.26 0.45
N LEU A 219 18.25 2.45 0.60
CA LEU A 219 19.55 2.79 0.00
C LEU A 219 20.71 2.69 0.99
N ASP A 220 20.43 2.69 2.29
CA ASP A 220 21.43 2.44 3.34
C ASP A 220 21.65 0.93 3.54
N THR A 221 22.10 0.29 2.48
CA THR A 221 22.37 -1.15 2.42
C THR A 221 23.80 -1.38 1.94
N PRO A 222 24.39 -2.56 2.18
CA PRO A 222 25.72 -2.90 1.65
C PRO A 222 25.83 -2.79 0.12
N VAL A 223 24.69 -2.86 -0.59
CA VAL A 223 24.64 -2.77 -2.07
C VAL A 223 24.80 -1.33 -2.55
N TYR A 224 24.05 -0.38 -1.96
CA TYR A 224 24.02 1.00 -2.43
C TYR A 224 24.86 1.96 -1.60
N GLN A 225 24.97 1.74 -0.29
CA GLN A 225 25.77 2.53 0.67
C GLN A 225 25.46 4.04 0.60
N ILE A 226 24.15 4.39 0.58
CA ILE A 226 23.67 5.76 0.53
C ILE A 226 22.74 6.00 1.72
N SER A 227 23.18 6.84 2.66
CA SER A 227 22.39 7.27 3.83
C SER A 227 21.75 8.66 3.67
N ASN A 228 22.02 9.34 2.54
CA ASN A 228 21.49 10.66 2.27
C ASN A 228 20.05 10.61 1.71
N PRO A 229 19.19 11.59 2.05
CA PRO A 229 17.83 11.64 1.54
C PRO A 229 17.76 11.67 0.02
N VAL A 230 16.77 10.96 -0.52
CA VAL A 230 16.39 11.04 -1.93
C VAL A 230 15.65 12.35 -2.17
N ARG A 231 16.06 13.13 -3.16
CA ARG A 231 15.49 14.45 -3.49
C ARG A 231 14.93 14.53 -4.90
N ALA A 232 15.25 13.57 -5.75
CA ALA A 232 14.73 13.51 -7.12
C ALA A 232 14.62 12.07 -7.60
N LEU A 233 13.58 11.79 -8.39
CA LEU A 233 13.33 10.51 -9.03
C LEU A 233 12.93 10.73 -10.48
N TYR A 234 13.41 9.86 -11.36
CA TYR A 234 13.00 9.83 -12.76
C TYR A 234 13.22 8.43 -13.34
N TYR A 235 12.21 7.89 -13.99
CA TYR A 235 12.29 6.61 -14.68
C TYR A 235 12.27 6.85 -16.18
N ASP A 236 13.33 6.40 -16.89
CA ASP A 236 13.50 6.70 -18.30
C ASP A 236 13.01 5.57 -19.22
N GLN A 237 12.97 5.86 -20.52
CA GLN A 237 12.52 4.92 -21.55
C GLN A 237 13.45 3.69 -21.71
N GLU A 238 14.68 3.74 -21.19
CA GLU A 238 15.63 2.62 -21.16
C GLU A 238 15.45 1.75 -19.89
N GLN A 239 14.36 1.96 -19.13
CA GLN A 239 14.09 1.29 -17.87
C GLN A 239 15.18 1.56 -16.81
N THR A 240 15.79 2.73 -16.84
CA THR A 240 16.73 3.16 -15.81
C THR A 240 16.04 4.09 -14.83
N LEU A 241 16.08 3.74 -13.56
CA LEU A 241 15.64 4.60 -12.47
C LEU A 241 16.81 5.49 -12.03
N TRP A 242 16.64 6.80 -12.19
CA TRP A 242 17.57 7.83 -11.77
C TRP A 242 17.15 8.36 -10.41
N ILE A 243 18.06 8.33 -9.45
CA ILE A 243 17.82 8.71 -8.06
C ILE A 243 18.81 9.79 -7.69
N GLY A 244 18.31 11.01 -7.49
CA GLY A 244 19.09 12.16 -7.03
C GLY A 244 19.06 12.25 -5.50
N THR A 245 20.20 12.44 -4.89
CA THR A 245 20.35 12.49 -3.42
C THR A 245 20.88 13.83 -2.95
N LYS A 246 20.67 14.12 -1.67
CA LYS A 246 21.26 15.32 -1.02
C LYS A 246 22.64 15.00 -0.48
N GLY A 247 23.66 15.07 -1.35
CA GLY A 247 25.07 14.92 -0.96
C GLY A 247 25.75 13.62 -1.38
N SER A 248 25.03 12.65 -2.01
CA SER A 248 25.63 11.41 -2.50
C SER A 248 25.66 11.30 -4.03
N GLY A 249 25.32 12.34 -4.76
CA GLY A 249 25.23 12.33 -6.22
C GLY A 249 23.99 11.63 -6.75
N ILE A 250 24.14 10.96 -7.87
CA ILE A 250 23.08 10.22 -8.56
C ILE A 250 23.36 8.72 -8.47
N LEU A 251 22.38 7.94 -8.05
CA LEU A 251 22.34 6.49 -8.24
C LEU A 251 21.48 6.20 -9.47
N ARG A 252 21.99 5.36 -10.40
CA ARG A 252 21.20 4.80 -11.49
C ARG A 252 21.02 3.31 -11.29
N ILE A 253 19.78 2.86 -11.32
CA ILE A 253 19.43 1.43 -11.33
C ILE A 253 18.93 1.08 -12.71
N LYS A 254 19.70 0.27 -13.45
CA LYS A 254 19.40 -0.11 -14.82
C LYS A 254 18.50 -1.34 -14.85
N LYS A 255 17.57 -1.39 -15.81
CA LYS A 255 16.54 -2.43 -15.93
C LYS A 255 15.75 -2.59 -14.63
N TYR A 256 15.40 -1.48 -14.02
CA TYR A 256 14.62 -1.46 -12.79
C TYR A 256 13.23 -2.07 -13.04
N THR A 257 12.84 -3.02 -12.20
CA THR A 257 11.48 -3.56 -12.14
C THR A 257 10.97 -3.43 -10.70
N PRO A 258 9.75 -2.91 -10.47
CA PRO A 258 9.24 -2.68 -9.11
C PRO A 258 9.15 -3.94 -8.25
N ASP A 259 8.97 -5.11 -8.87
CA ASP A 259 8.86 -6.41 -8.20
C ASP A 259 10.20 -7.07 -7.86
N ASN A 260 11.33 -6.41 -8.17
CA ASN A 260 12.70 -6.94 -7.99
C ASN A 260 12.92 -8.32 -8.66
N SER A 261 12.13 -8.66 -9.67
CA SER A 261 12.14 -9.99 -10.30
C SER A 261 13.39 -10.27 -11.15
N MET A 262 14.17 -9.22 -11.48
CA MET A 262 15.35 -9.33 -12.34
C MET A 262 16.61 -8.80 -11.65
N PRO A 263 17.78 -9.40 -11.89
CA PRO A 263 19.03 -8.86 -11.37
C PRO A 263 19.31 -7.48 -11.98
N MET A 264 19.30 -6.46 -11.16
CA MET A 264 19.52 -5.07 -11.53
C MET A 264 21.01 -4.72 -11.38
N SER A 265 21.54 -3.96 -12.31
CA SER A 265 22.87 -3.35 -12.16
C SER A 265 22.73 -1.89 -11.77
N SER A 266 23.58 -1.42 -10.88
CA SER A 266 23.60 -0.02 -10.46
C SER A 266 24.96 0.61 -10.64
N ASP A 267 24.95 1.92 -10.90
CA ASP A 267 26.17 2.74 -10.89
C ASP A 267 25.90 4.08 -10.19
N ARG A 268 26.95 4.70 -9.67
CA ARG A 268 26.89 5.97 -8.96
C ARG A 268 27.65 7.05 -9.72
N ILE A 269 27.00 8.19 -9.91
CA ILE A 269 27.55 9.38 -10.59
C ILE A 269 27.79 10.47 -9.56
N THR A 270 29.02 10.94 -9.50
CA THR A 270 29.47 11.98 -8.56
C THR A 270 30.40 12.96 -9.30
N PRO A 271 30.68 14.15 -8.74
CA PRO A 271 31.69 15.07 -9.30
C PRO A 271 33.10 14.48 -9.40
N TYR A 272 33.40 13.41 -8.66
CA TYR A 272 34.71 12.74 -8.68
C TYR A 272 34.89 11.81 -9.88
N ASN A 273 33.80 11.26 -10.43
CA ASN A 273 33.86 10.30 -11.54
C ASN A 273 33.15 10.77 -12.81
N SER A 274 32.62 12.00 -12.81
CA SER A 274 31.85 12.55 -13.92
C SER A 274 31.89 14.09 -13.96
N ALA A 275 31.21 14.68 -14.95
CA ALA A 275 31.01 16.12 -15.04
C ALA A 275 29.81 16.63 -14.21
N LEU A 276 29.36 15.91 -13.18
CA LEU A 276 28.29 16.36 -12.29
C LEU A 276 28.74 17.59 -11.52
N ALA A 277 27.92 18.65 -11.51
CA ALA A 277 28.28 19.93 -10.91
C ALA A 277 28.30 19.91 -9.37
N ASP A 278 27.47 19.04 -8.75
CA ASP A 278 27.38 18.89 -7.29
C ASP A 278 26.83 17.52 -6.90
N ASN A 279 27.13 17.06 -5.69
CA ASN A 279 26.58 15.84 -5.11
C ASN A 279 25.12 15.97 -4.64
N SER A 280 24.63 17.21 -4.45
CA SER A 280 23.23 17.47 -4.08
C SER A 280 22.41 17.66 -5.35
N VAL A 281 21.57 16.68 -5.68
CA VAL A 281 20.74 16.65 -6.89
C VAL A 281 19.28 16.78 -6.48
N TYR A 282 18.60 17.81 -6.97
CA TYR A 282 17.25 18.17 -6.52
C TYR A 282 16.14 17.91 -7.54
N CYS A 283 16.46 17.83 -8.84
CA CYS A 283 15.45 17.52 -9.84
C CYS A 283 16.03 16.85 -11.09
N PHE A 284 15.16 16.05 -11.72
CA PHE A 284 15.32 15.60 -13.10
C PHE A 284 14.16 16.13 -13.93
N ALA A 285 14.43 16.49 -15.18
CA ALA A 285 13.39 16.89 -16.12
C ALA A 285 13.69 16.36 -17.52
N PRO A 286 12.70 15.72 -18.20
CA PRO A 286 12.89 15.36 -19.60
C PRO A 286 13.09 16.60 -20.44
N GLY A 287 14.09 16.57 -21.28
CA GLY A 287 14.40 17.64 -22.23
C GLY A 287 14.01 17.26 -23.66
N CYS A 288 13.98 18.25 -24.53
CA CYS A 288 13.80 18.01 -25.94
C CYS A 288 15.04 17.29 -26.55
N LYS A 289 14.82 16.49 -27.59
CA LYS A 289 15.92 15.87 -28.39
C LYS A 289 16.92 15.06 -27.56
N ASP A 290 16.51 13.96 -26.96
CA ASP A 290 17.40 13.00 -26.29
C ASP A 290 18.08 13.47 -24.98
N LYS A 291 17.57 14.46 -24.28
CA LYS A 291 18.22 14.99 -23.07
C LYS A 291 17.44 14.76 -21.80
N LEU A 292 18.17 14.53 -20.72
CA LEU A 292 17.67 14.59 -19.34
C LEU A 292 18.36 15.75 -18.63
N TRP A 293 17.60 16.75 -18.23
CA TRP A 293 18.09 17.86 -17.42
C TRP A 293 18.23 17.43 -15.97
N ILE A 294 19.28 17.93 -15.31
CA ILE A 294 19.61 17.59 -13.93
C ILE A 294 19.91 18.88 -13.17
N GLY A 295 19.07 19.20 -12.20
CA GLY A 295 19.25 20.34 -11.32
C GLY A 295 20.03 19.96 -10.07
N THR A 296 21.08 20.72 -9.77
CA THR A 296 21.97 20.50 -8.64
C THR A 296 22.09 21.74 -7.78
N GLU A 297 22.73 21.61 -6.60
CA GLU A 297 23.03 22.75 -5.74
C GLU A 297 23.96 23.78 -6.45
N ASN A 298 24.87 23.32 -7.28
CA ASN A 298 25.85 24.18 -7.92
C ASN A 298 25.65 24.36 -9.43
N GLY A 299 24.42 24.21 -9.95
CA GLY A 299 24.11 24.47 -11.35
C GLY A 299 23.30 23.39 -12.02
N ILE A 300 23.40 23.36 -13.36
CA ILE A 300 22.63 22.46 -14.21
C ILE A 300 23.56 21.54 -15.00
N ASN A 301 23.21 20.27 -15.00
CA ASN A 301 23.77 19.29 -15.91
C ASN A 301 22.72 18.82 -16.91
N TYR A 302 23.17 18.19 -17.97
CA TYR A 302 22.33 17.38 -18.84
C TYR A 302 23.02 16.06 -19.19
N TYR A 303 22.22 15.01 -19.26
CA TYR A 303 22.64 13.74 -19.82
C TYR A 303 22.09 13.62 -21.25
N SER A 304 22.93 13.25 -22.19
CA SER A 304 22.51 12.97 -23.58
C SER A 304 22.42 11.45 -23.75
N TYR A 305 21.25 10.95 -24.10
CA TYR A 305 21.02 9.52 -24.35
C TYR A 305 21.75 9.07 -25.63
N LEU A 306 21.90 9.97 -26.60
CA LEU A 306 22.61 9.68 -27.85
C LEU A 306 24.12 9.47 -27.64
N SER A 307 24.78 10.39 -26.93
CA SER A 307 26.23 10.28 -26.65
C SER A 307 26.57 9.50 -25.39
N ARG A 308 25.57 9.20 -24.55
CA ARG A 308 25.70 8.57 -23.22
C ARG A 308 26.64 9.33 -22.28
N GLN A 309 26.70 10.65 -22.43
CA GLN A 309 27.56 11.52 -21.65
C GLN A 309 26.77 12.49 -20.78
N LEU A 310 27.25 12.67 -19.55
CA LEU A 310 26.85 13.73 -18.66
C LEU A 310 27.73 14.95 -18.90
N LYS A 311 27.12 16.12 -19.05
CA LYS A 311 27.83 17.40 -19.26
C LYS A 311 27.26 18.46 -18.34
N GLU A 312 28.11 19.34 -17.83
CA GLU A 312 27.69 20.57 -17.15
C GLU A 312 27.27 21.62 -18.19
N LEU A 313 26.20 22.34 -17.89
CA LEU A 313 25.75 23.51 -18.64
C LEU A 313 25.90 24.74 -17.74
N PRO A 314 27.01 25.49 -17.83
CA PRO A 314 27.17 26.70 -17.06
C PRO A 314 26.19 27.77 -17.52
N ILE A 315 25.34 28.24 -16.62
CA ILE A 315 24.37 29.30 -16.88
C ILE A 315 24.72 30.50 -16.00
N ILE A 316 24.97 31.63 -16.64
CA ILE A 316 25.20 32.92 -15.99
C ILE A 316 23.97 33.80 -16.23
N ALA A 317 23.28 34.16 -15.16
CA ALA A 317 22.12 35.04 -15.21
C ALA A 317 22.43 36.29 -14.38
N ASN A 318 22.29 37.47 -14.97
CA ASN A 318 22.61 38.77 -14.34
C ASN A 318 24.04 38.85 -13.76
N GLY A 319 25.00 38.17 -14.41
CA GLY A 319 26.41 38.19 -14.01
C GLY A 319 26.81 37.13 -12.96
N GLU A 320 25.87 36.30 -12.47
CA GLU A 320 26.12 35.27 -11.47
C GLU A 320 25.76 33.88 -11.99
N LYS A 321 26.52 32.86 -11.57
CA LYS A 321 26.21 31.46 -11.86
C LYS A 321 24.90 31.07 -11.17
N VAL A 322 24.02 30.40 -11.93
CA VAL A 322 22.75 29.87 -11.39
C VAL A 322 23.04 28.68 -10.49
N LYS A 323 22.49 28.68 -9.27
CA LYS A 323 22.65 27.66 -8.22
C LYS A 323 21.30 27.25 -7.62
N TYR A 324 21.32 26.25 -6.73
CA TYR A 324 20.16 25.77 -5.95
C TYR A 324 18.95 25.46 -6.83
N VAL A 325 19.18 24.66 -7.88
CA VAL A 325 18.19 24.35 -8.90
C VAL A 325 17.24 23.24 -8.42
N HIS A 326 16.01 23.59 -8.11
CA HIS A 326 15.02 22.68 -7.52
C HIS A 326 13.98 22.15 -8.51
N SER A 327 13.71 22.87 -9.60
CA SER A 327 12.83 22.39 -10.66
C SER A 327 13.21 22.98 -12.01
N ILE A 328 12.99 22.21 -13.06
CA ILE A 328 13.29 22.58 -14.44
C ILE A 328 12.08 22.24 -15.31
N LYS A 329 11.69 23.16 -16.21
CA LYS A 329 10.70 22.95 -17.27
C LYS A 329 11.20 23.45 -18.60
N GLN A 330 11.04 22.64 -19.65
CA GLN A 330 11.38 22.98 -21.03
C GLN A 330 10.13 22.94 -21.90
N PRO A 331 9.36 24.05 -22.00
CA PRO A 331 8.12 24.07 -22.78
C PRO A 331 8.35 23.96 -24.30
N ASN A 332 9.54 24.31 -24.80
CA ASN A 332 9.91 24.21 -26.20
C ASN A 332 11.43 24.03 -26.38
N ASP A 333 11.87 23.81 -27.61
CA ASP A 333 13.28 23.50 -27.95
C ASP A 333 14.28 24.62 -27.58
N THR A 334 13.82 25.83 -27.41
CA THR A 334 14.71 27.01 -27.23
C THR A 334 14.66 27.61 -25.84
N THR A 335 13.72 27.24 -25.02
CA THR A 335 13.52 27.90 -23.73
C THR A 335 13.51 26.91 -22.57
N LEU A 336 14.30 27.20 -21.53
CA LEU A 336 14.32 26.47 -20.27
C LEU A 336 13.92 27.42 -19.13
N TRP A 337 13.02 26.97 -18.27
CA TRP A 337 12.66 27.68 -17.04
C TRP A 337 13.16 26.91 -15.83
N VAL A 338 13.82 27.62 -14.95
CA VAL A 338 14.53 27.06 -13.80
C VAL A 338 14.02 27.72 -12.51
N SER A 339 13.52 26.91 -11.60
CA SER A 339 13.16 27.32 -10.25
C SER A 339 14.35 27.15 -9.32
N THR A 340 14.69 28.18 -8.58
CA THR A 340 15.81 28.16 -7.64
C THR A 340 15.37 28.47 -6.22
N VAL A 341 16.14 28.02 -5.24
CA VAL A 341 15.94 28.40 -3.84
C VAL A 341 16.87 29.55 -3.49
N GLY A 342 16.28 30.73 -3.32
CA GLY A 342 16.99 31.95 -2.96
C GLY A 342 17.34 32.88 -4.12
N GLU A 343 17.32 32.41 -5.37
CA GLU A 343 17.73 33.18 -6.54
C GLU A 343 16.57 33.51 -7.52
N GLY A 344 15.35 33.15 -7.19
CA GLY A 344 14.17 33.41 -8.02
C GLY A 344 13.99 32.41 -9.16
N ILE A 345 13.41 32.86 -10.27
CA ILE A 345 13.15 32.06 -11.47
C ILE A 345 14.07 32.52 -12.58
N VAL A 346 14.74 31.57 -13.26
CA VAL A 346 15.66 31.89 -14.36
C VAL A 346 15.07 31.38 -15.67
N LYS A 347 14.98 32.29 -16.65
CA LYS A 347 14.67 31.98 -18.05
C LYS A 347 15.97 31.83 -18.82
N VAL A 348 16.17 30.68 -19.45
CA VAL A 348 17.35 30.41 -20.31
C VAL A 348 16.87 30.24 -21.73
N ILE A 349 17.52 30.93 -22.66
CA ILE A 349 17.26 30.81 -24.09
C ILE A 349 18.47 30.15 -24.77
N PHE A 350 18.23 29.10 -25.53
CA PHE A 350 19.22 28.36 -26.26
C PHE A 350 19.36 28.86 -27.70
N ASP A 351 20.52 28.63 -28.26
CA ASP A 351 20.74 28.77 -29.70
C ASP A 351 20.18 27.57 -30.45
N ALA A 352 19.12 27.77 -31.22
CA ALA A 352 18.43 26.71 -31.95
C ALA A 352 19.29 26.11 -33.09
N SER A 353 20.37 26.81 -33.51
CA SER A 353 21.25 26.36 -34.59
C SER A 353 22.27 25.29 -34.18
N THR A 354 22.43 25.05 -32.84
CA THR A 354 23.42 24.13 -32.29
C THR A 354 22.81 22.79 -31.87
N ALA A 355 23.49 21.68 -32.17
CA ALA A 355 23.09 20.35 -31.74
C ALA A 355 23.28 20.14 -30.20
N THR A 356 24.28 20.80 -29.62
CA THR A 356 24.52 20.85 -28.17
C THR A 356 23.84 22.08 -27.57
N PRO A 357 23.27 22.00 -26.38
CA PRO A 357 22.64 23.15 -25.73
C PRO A 357 23.68 24.25 -25.52
N THR A 358 23.51 25.35 -26.26
CA THR A 358 24.35 26.55 -26.13
C THR A 358 23.49 27.69 -25.65
N VAL A 359 23.85 28.25 -24.49
CA VAL A 359 23.10 29.35 -23.89
C VAL A 359 23.32 30.62 -24.68
N LYS A 360 22.25 31.15 -25.28
CA LYS A 360 22.24 32.44 -25.97
C LYS A 360 22.05 33.60 -24.99
N SER A 361 21.14 33.45 -24.07
CA SER A 361 20.89 34.40 -22.98
C SER A 361 20.26 33.75 -21.77
N ALA A 362 20.47 34.30 -20.58
CA ALA A 362 19.78 33.93 -19.37
C ALA A 362 19.40 35.18 -18.58
N SER A 363 18.19 35.21 -18.10
CA SER A 363 17.66 36.31 -17.29
C SER A 363 17.00 35.79 -16.01
N ARG A 364 17.18 36.48 -14.91
CA ARG A 364 16.64 36.15 -13.60
C ARG A 364 15.49 37.08 -13.26
N THR A 365 14.36 36.47 -12.85
CA THR A 365 13.22 37.19 -12.28
C THR A 365 13.24 37.01 -10.78
N VAL A 366 13.40 38.10 -10.06
CA VAL A 366 13.41 38.17 -8.59
C VAL A 366 12.11 38.82 -8.14
N ILE A 367 11.48 38.29 -7.12
CA ILE A 367 10.28 38.84 -6.52
C ILE A 367 10.69 39.66 -5.30
N ASP A 368 10.55 40.96 -5.38
CA ASP A 368 10.78 41.88 -4.29
C ASP A 368 9.46 42.24 -3.61
N ASN A 369 9.14 41.58 -2.52
CA ASN A 369 7.96 41.84 -1.69
C ASN A 369 8.31 42.05 -0.23
N GLY A 370 9.59 42.36 0.08
CA GLY A 370 10.10 42.57 1.43
C GLY A 370 10.19 41.32 2.32
N ARG A 371 9.97 40.14 1.79
CA ARG A 371 10.08 38.86 2.52
C ARG A 371 11.33 38.08 2.10
N MET A 372 12.10 37.57 3.06
CA MET A 372 13.34 36.84 2.80
C MET A 372 13.11 35.59 1.91
N ALA A 373 11.96 34.91 2.05
CA ALA A 373 11.64 33.71 1.33
C ALA A 373 10.95 33.96 -0.03
N SER A 374 10.80 35.20 -0.49
CA SER A 374 10.07 35.51 -1.71
C SER A 374 10.66 34.88 -2.98
N ASN A 375 11.93 34.51 -2.97
CA ASN A 375 12.66 33.90 -4.08
C ASN A 375 12.96 32.41 -3.88
N TYR A 376 12.27 31.72 -2.97
CA TYR A 376 12.44 30.29 -2.68
C TYR A 376 11.38 29.48 -3.45
N PHE A 377 11.75 29.01 -4.66
CA PHE A 377 10.87 28.25 -5.52
C PHE A 377 11.26 26.77 -5.51
N PHE A 378 10.42 25.93 -4.90
CA PHE A 378 10.69 24.50 -4.75
C PHE A 378 10.19 23.65 -5.91
N THR A 379 9.10 24.05 -6.55
CA THR A 379 8.45 23.26 -7.58
C THR A 379 7.97 24.10 -8.75
N SER A 380 7.81 23.48 -9.90
CA SER A 380 7.10 24.05 -11.03
C SER A 380 6.24 23.01 -11.73
N TYR A 381 5.13 23.42 -12.27
CA TYR A 381 4.19 22.61 -13.01
C TYR A 381 3.90 23.24 -14.38
N GLN A 382 4.01 22.44 -15.45
CA GLN A 382 3.66 22.89 -16.79
C GLN A 382 2.22 22.49 -17.08
N GLU A 383 1.32 23.49 -17.14
CA GLU A 383 -0.08 23.26 -17.43
C GLU A 383 -0.29 22.96 -18.93
N ASN A 384 0.37 23.74 -19.78
CA ASN A 384 0.42 23.60 -21.23
C ASN A 384 1.64 24.38 -21.77
N ASP A 385 1.77 24.51 -23.08
CA ASP A 385 2.91 25.19 -23.70
C ASP A 385 3.00 26.69 -23.39
N SER A 386 1.89 27.30 -22.99
CA SER A 386 1.80 28.75 -22.71
C SER A 386 1.76 29.09 -21.23
N ILE A 387 1.50 28.15 -20.33
CA ILE A 387 1.28 28.40 -18.92
C ILE A 387 2.16 27.52 -18.05
N LEU A 388 2.93 28.18 -17.17
CA LEU A 388 3.70 27.56 -16.10
C LEU A 388 3.22 28.04 -14.73
N TRP A 389 3.29 27.15 -13.78
CA TRP A 389 3.08 27.44 -12.36
C TRP A 389 4.36 27.24 -11.57
N PHE A 390 4.60 28.09 -10.60
CA PHE A 390 5.75 28.02 -9.70
C PHE A 390 5.28 28.03 -8.26
N GLY A 391 5.67 27.01 -7.48
CA GLY A 391 5.39 26.94 -6.05
C GLY A 391 6.49 27.60 -5.23
N ASN A 392 6.09 28.54 -4.36
CA ASN A 392 6.99 29.32 -3.53
C ASN A 392 6.82 28.96 -2.05
N ARG A 393 7.84 29.22 -1.25
CA ARG A 393 7.79 29.11 0.21
C ARG A 393 7.35 30.43 0.85
N GLY A 394 6.17 30.43 1.47
CA GLY A 394 5.62 31.57 2.19
C GLY A 394 4.91 32.61 1.33
N CYS A 395 4.94 32.48 -0.02
CA CYS A 395 4.32 33.44 -0.93
C CYS A 395 3.23 32.82 -1.82
N GLY A 396 2.91 31.52 -1.66
CA GLY A 396 1.91 30.84 -2.42
C GLY A 396 2.41 30.35 -3.79
N ALA A 397 1.55 30.38 -4.80
CA ALA A 397 1.87 29.95 -6.15
C ALA A 397 1.85 31.13 -7.13
N TYR A 398 2.65 31.05 -8.19
CA TYR A 398 2.69 32.04 -9.25
C TYR A 398 2.31 31.36 -10.57
N ARG A 399 1.29 31.89 -11.24
CA ARG A 399 0.90 31.49 -12.59
C ARG A 399 1.55 32.40 -13.59
N MET A 400 2.30 31.86 -14.52
CA MET A 400 3.06 32.62 -15.50
C MET A 400 2.60 32.30 -16.93
N ASN A 401 2.42 33.33 -17.73
CA ASN A 401 2.33 33.22 -19.19
C ASN A 401 3.76 33.16 -19.76
N VAL A 402 4.09 32.08 -20.48
CA VAL A 402 5.44 31.82 -21.02
C VAL A 402 5.83 32.83 -22.11
N GLU A 403 4.85 33.31 -22.91
CA GLU A 403 5.08 34.24 -24.02
C GLU A 403 5.32 35.65 -23.53
N THR A 404 4.44 36.15 -22.66
CA THR A 404 4.52 37.52 -22.13
C THR A 404 5.48 37.67 -20.95
N GLY A 405 5.74 36.59 -20.23
CA GLY A 405 6.50 36.61 -18.97
C GLY A 405 5.72 37.20 -17.79
N GLU A 406 4.42 37.49 -17.97
CA GLU A 406 3.57 38.01 -16.93
C GLU A 406 3.34 36.95 -15.84
N MET A 407 3.54 37.32 -14.57
CA MET A 407 3.37 36.46 -13.41
C MET A 407 2.25 36.96 -12.51
N ILE A 408 1.23 36.12 -12.30
CA ILE A 408 0.09 36.39 -11.42
C ILE A 408 0.28 35.61 -10.12
N PRO A 409 0.39 36.29 -8.95
CA PRO A 409 0.53 35.65 -7.66
C PRO A 409 -0.82 35.14 -7.15
N HIS A 410 -0.83 33.94 -6.57
CA HIS A 410 -1.98 33.32 -5.89
C HIS A 410 -1.59 33.03 -4.44
N ARG A 411 -2.24 33.75 -3.51
CA ARG A 411 -2.04 33.61 -2.08
C ARG A 411 -3.30 33.03 -1.43
N PHE A 412 -3.10 32.27 -0.36
CA PHE A 412 -4.14 31.48 0.28
C PHE A 412 -4.44 31.91 1.72
N ASP A 413 -3.84 32.99 2.21
CA ASP A 413 -4.03 33.52 3.58
C ASP A 413 -5.48 33.88 3.90
N SER A 414 -6.26 34.31 2.90
CA SER A 414 -7.66 34.71 3.08
C SER A 414 -8.62 33.50 3.11
N ILE A 415 -8.16 32.33 2.67
CA ILE A 415 -8.95 31.13 2.50
C ILE A 415 -8.70 30.16 3.65
N VAL A 416 -7.44 30.10 4.07
CA VAL A 416 -6.98 29.25 5.16
C VAL A 416 -6.30 30.13 6.20
N SER A 417 -6.73 30.07 7.44
CA SER A 417 -6.16 30.87 8.56
C SER A 417 -4.71 30.50 8.93
N SER A 418 -4.01 29.77 8.06
CA SER A 418 -2.63 29.32 8.26
C SER A 418 -1.69 29.96 7.23
N GLN A 419 -0.65 30.65 7.69
CA GLN A 419 0.38 31.21 6.80
C GLN A 419 1.16 30.13 6.06
N THR A 420 1.28 28.92 6.62
CA THR A 420 2.00 27.79 6.04
C THR A 420 1.25 27.12 4.88
N ALA A 421 0.00 27.48 4.62
CA ALA A 421 -0.71 27.12 3.38
C ALA A 421 -0.10 27.77 2.13
N ASN A 422 0.75 28.81 2.31
CA ASN A 422 1.50 29.45 1.24
C ASN A 422 2.90 28.83 1.00
N ASP A 423 3.27 27.77 1.71
CA ASP A 423 4.45 26.96 1.41
C ASP A 423 4.07 25.85 0.44
N ILE A 424 4.36 26.03 -0.85
CA ILE A 424 3.94 25.11 -1.91
C ILE A 424 5.10 24.20 -2.31
N PHE A 425 4.94 22.87 -2.10
CA PHE A 425 5.93 21.85 -2.44
C PHE A 425 5.59 21.03 -3.66
N ALA A 426 4.30 20.88 -3.96
CA ALA A 426 3.83 20.15 -5.13
C ALA A 426 2.64 20.87 -5.78
N ILE A 427 2.54 20.75 -7.10
CA ILE A 427 1.41 21.27 -7.88
C ILE A 427 1.00 20.17 -8.87
N TYR A 428 -0.28 19.79 -8.83
CA TYR A 428 -0.87 18.84 -9.73
C TYR A 428 -2.22 19.36 -10.24
N LYS A 429 -2.59 19.05 -11.49
CA LYS A 429 -3.88 19.44 -12.08
C LYS A 429 -4.56 18.22 -12.68
N ASN A 430 -5.84 18.06 -12.38
CA ASN A 430 -6.73 17.11 -13.05
C ASN A 430 -8.04 17.79 -13.47
N ALA A 431 -9.03 17.00 -13.87
CA ALA A 431 -10.33 17.52 -14.31
C ALA A 431 -11.11 18.29 -13.21
N LYS A 432 -10.77 18.08 -11.92
CA LYS A 432 -11.43 18.74 -10.78
C LYS A 432 -10.77 20.06 -10.38
N GLY A 433 -9.63 20.41 -10.95
CA GLY A 433 -8.89 21.64 -10.64
C GLY A 433 -7.44 21.38 -10.25
N TYR A 434 -6.89 22.26 -9.43
CA TYR A 434 -5.49 22.19 -8.97
C TYR A 434 -5.41 21.67 -7.54
N TRP A 435 -4.45 20.79 -7.33
CA TRP A 435 -4.12 20.19 -6.05
C TRP A 435 -2.72 20.62 -5.67
N LEU A 436 -2.61 21.34 -4.54
CA LEU A 436 -1.33 21.89 -4.06
C LEU A 436 -0.94 21.18 -2.78
N GLY A 437 0.24 20.56 -2.78
CA GLY A 437 0.87 20.07 -1.56
C GLY A 437 1.51 21.22 -0.78
N THR A 438 1.10 21.38 0.48
CA THR A 438 1.54 22.50 1.33
C THR A 438 2.06 22.05 2.70
N SER A 439 2.71 22.93 3.44
CA SER A 439 3.07 22.66 4.84
C SER A 439 1.85 22.45 5.76
N SER A 440 0.67 22.92 5.35
CA SER A 440 -0.57 22.79 6.13
C SER A 440 -1.47 21.66 5.66
N GLY A 441 -1.15 20.97 4.56
CA GLY A 441 -1.96 19.89 4.01
C GLY A 441 -2.09 19.96 2.50
N LEU A 442 -3.12 19.28 1.99
CA LEU A 442 -3.50 19.29 0.59
C LEU A 442 -4.53 20.41 0.35
N LEU A 443 -4.17 21.38 -0.47
CA LEU A 443 -5.05 22.47 -0.87
C LEU A 443 -5.65 22.17 -2.24
N HIS A 444 -6.95 22.27 -2.36
CA HIS A 444 -7.66 22.13 -3.63
C HIS A 444 -8.18 23.49 -4.11
N LEU A 445 -7.92 23.81 -5.38
CA LEU A 445 -8.43 25.01 -6.04
C LEU A 445 -9.37 24.58 -7.17
N GLU A 446 -10.64 24.83 -7.00
CA GLU A 446 -11.64 24.66 -8.07
C GLU A 446 -11.39 25.68 -9.18
N GLN A 447 -11.25 25.23 -10.42
CA GLN A 447 -11.08 26.10 -11.59
C GLN A 447 -12.44 26.59 -12.09
N ASP A 448 -12.59 27.92 -12.20
CA ASP A 448 -13.64 28.57 -12.99
C ASP A 448 -13.01 29.44 -14.07
N ASP A 449 -13.75 29.80 -15.12
CA ASP A 449 -13.27 30.46 -16.35
C ASP A 449 -12.50 31.80 -16.13
N SER A 450 -12.50 32.36 -14.94
CA SER A 450 -11.78 33.62 -14.65
C SER A 450 -11.13 33.74 -13.27
N LEU A 451 -11.53 32.97 -12.27
CA LEU A 451 -10.97 33.04 -10.90
C LEU A 451 -11.32 31.76 -10.11
N TYR A 452 -10.45 31.35 -9.18
CA TYR A 452 -10.71 30.23 -8.26
C TYR A 452 -11.88 30.59 -7.35
N ARG A 453 -13.02 29.89 -7.47
CA ARG A 453 -14.20 30.16 -6.64
C ARG A 453 -14.08 29.62 -5.23
N LYS A 454 -13.31 28.56 -5.04
CA LYS A 454 -13.23 27.87 -3.75
C LYS A 454 -11.87 27.22 -3.57
N ALA A 455 -11.31 27.41 -2.40
CA ALA A 455 -10.15 26.66 -1.95
C ALA A 455 -10.52 25.93 -0.66
N ASP A 456 -10.32 24.62 -0.66
CA ASP A 456 -10.56 23.76 0.49
C ASP A 456 -9.22 23.16 0.93
N LEU A 457 -8.92 23.16 2.22
CA LEU A 457 -7.77 22.49 2.81
C LEU A 457 -8.21 21.15 3.38
N PHE A 458 -7.54 20.09 2.93
CA PHE A 458 -7.71 18.74 3.42
C PHE A 458 -6.44 18.29 4.11
N LEU A 459 -6.57 17.54 5.20
CA LEU A 459 -5.45 16.99 5.96
C LEU A 459 -4.64 18.06 6.72
N ASN A 460 -3.94 17.63 7.77
CA ASN A 460 -3.10 18.50 8.60
C ASN A 460 -1.61 18.14 8.53
N ASN A 461 -1.22 17.29 7.57
CA ASN A 461 0.16 16.84 7.39
C ASN A 461 0.82 17.62 6.28
N THR A 462 2.11 17.92 6.41
CA THR A 462 2.88 18.47 5.29
C THR A 462 2.83 17.51 4.11
N VAL A 463 2.41 18.00 2.93
CA VAL A 463 2.33 17.23 1.69
C VAL A 463 3.48 17.64 0.77
N HIS A 464 4.42 16.72 0.55
CA HIS A 464 5.64 16.94 -0.23
C HIS A 464 5.48 16.61 -1.72
N GLY A 465 4.61 15.66 -2.06
CA GLY A 465 4.33 15.24 -3.44
C GLY A 465 2.88 14.84 -3.63
N VAL A 466 2.37 15.02 -4.86
CA VAL A 466 1.00 14.67 -5.27
C VAL A 466 1.08 13.96 -6.61
N LEU A 467 0.60 12.71 -6.67
CA LEU A 467 0.47 11.93 -7.89
C LEU A 467 -0.93 11.32 -7.97
N GLU A 468 -1.48 11.18 -9.15
CA GLU A 468 -2.81 10.58 -9.37
C GLU A 468 -2.64 9.16 -9.94
N ASP A 469 -3.39 8.19 -9.40
CA ASP A 469 -3.46 6.85 -9.94
C ASP A 469 -4.49 6.75 -11.10
N HIS A 470 -4.60 5.56 -11.70
CA HIS A 470 -5.53 5.32 -12.82
C HIS A 470 -7.02 5.35 -12.40
N GLN A 471 -7.32 5.27 -11.10
CA GLN A 471 -8.68 5.35 -10.55
C GLN A 471 -9.09 6.79 -10.22
N GLY A 472 -8.14 7.74 -10.31
CA GLY A 472 -8.34 9.15 -9.97
C GLY A 472 -8.13 9.46 -8.49
N ASP A 473 -7.59 8.51 -7.70
CA ASP A 473 -7.18 8.77 -6.33
C ASP A 473 -5.81 9.46 -6.31
N LEU A 474 -5.63 10.38 -5.37
CA LEU A 474 -4.38 11.11 -5.20
C LEU A 474 -3.50 10.43 -4.14
N TRP A 475 -2.28 10.11 -4.53
CA TRP A 475 -1.25 9.60 -3.64
C TRP A 475 -0.38 10.74 -3.16
N LEU A 476 -0.32 10.94 -1.85
CA LEU A 476 0.31 12.07 -1.20
C LEU A 476 1.47 11.58 -0.34
N SER A 477 2.68 12.01 -0.66
CA SER A 477 3.83 11.79 0.22
C SER A 477 3.86 12.84 1.32
N THR A 478 3.99 12.40 2.57
CA THR A 478 3.93 13.29 3.74
C THR A 478 5.11 13.06 4.68
N ASN A 479 5.18 13.87 5.75
CA ASN A 479 6.13 13.68 6.85
C ASN A 479 5.73 12.57 7.84
N GLN A 480 4.58 11.88 7.63
CA GLN A 480 4.06 10.83 8.51
C GLN A 480 3.56 9.60 7.72
N GLY A 481 4.15 9.34 6.57
CA GLY A 481 3.77 8.25 5.69
C GLY A 481 3.12 8.70 4.40
N LEU A 482 2.48 7.77 3.73
CA LEU A 482 1.80 7.97 2.46
C LEU A 482 0.29 8.04 2.69
N ILE A 483 -0.41 8.90 1.97
CA ILE A 483 -1.87 9.00 2.04
C ILE A 483 -2.44 8.75 0.65
N ARG A 484 -3.35 7.79 0.50
CA ARG A 484 -4.21 7.67 -0.65
C ARG A 484 -5.49 8.44 -0.37
N PHE A 485 -5.73 9.51 -1.12
CA PHE A 485 -6.86 10.41 -0.95
C PHE A 485 -7.83 10.28 -2.11
N ASN A 486 -9.09 10.00 -1.81
CA ASN A 486 -10.16 9.96 -2.80
C ASN A 486 -10.81 11.34 -2.92
N PRO A 487 -10.69 12.01 -4.10
CA PRO A 487 -11.23 13.36 -4.28
C PRO A 487 -12.77 13.43 -4.33
N GLU A 488 -13.46 12.30 -4.61
CA GLU A 488 -14.94 12.25 -4.64
C GLU A 488 -15.51 12.20 -3.23
N THR A 489 -15.04 11.23 -2.44
CA THR A 489 -15.52 11.04 -1.07
C THR A 489 -14.86 11.98 -0.08
N ARG A 490 -13.75 12.64 -0.47
CA ARG A 490 -12.89 13.50 0.37
C ARG A 490 -12.34 12.77 1.59
N THR A 491 -12.08 11.49 1.45
CA THR A 491 -11.50 10.63 2.49
C THR A 491 -10.08 10.22 2.14
N GLY A 492 -9.23 10.05 3.15
CA GLY A 492 -7.85 9.60 2.99
C GLY A 492 -7.55 8.35 3.80
N GLN A 493 -6.83 7.42 3.20
CA GLN A 493 -6.26 6.26 3.86
C GLN A 493 -4.76 6.47 4.03
N THR A 494 -4.27 6.37 5.27
CA THR A 494 -2.85 6.57 5.59
C THR A 494 -2.13 5.22 5.64
N TYR A 495 -0.97 5.16 4.99
CA TYR A 495 -0.02 4.04 5.03
C TYR A 495 1.22 4.48 5.79
N ASN A 496 1.63 3.68 6.76
CA ASN A 496 2.78 3.93 7.62
C ASN A 496 3.52 2.61 7.94
N SER A 497 4.40 2.62 8.92
CA SER A 497 5.14 1.42 9.33
C SER A 497 4.24 0.24 9.75
N GLY A 498 3.06 0.50 10.29
CA GLY A 498 2.06 -0.52 10.61
C GLY A 498 1.48 -1.22 9.38
N ASN A 499 1.58 -0.62 8.20
CA ASN A 499 1.18 -1.17 6.91
C ASN A 499 2.37 -1.71 6.09
N GLY A 500 3.53 -1.92 6.71
CA GLY A 500 4.73 -2.42 6.04
C GLY A 500 5.53 -1.36 5.26
N LEU A 501 5.25 -0.06 5.49
CA LEU A 501 6.02 1.03 4.89
C LEU A 501 7.30 1.25 5.71
N GLU A 502 8.47 0.99 5.11
CA GLU A 502 9.76 1.20 5.78
C GLU A 502 10.25 2.65 5.67
N ILE A 503 9.76 3.37 4.65
CA ILE A 503 10.05 4.76 4.40
C ILE A 503 8.82 5.58 4.76
N THR A 504 8.85 6.28 5.88
CA THR A 504 7.69 7.01 6.44
C THR A 504 7.83 8.52 6.41
N GLU A 505 9.02 9.05 6.09
CA GLU A 505 9.31 10.46 5.97
C GLU A 505 9.80 10.77 4.56
N PHE A 506 9.00 11.50 3.79
CA PHE A 506 9.25 11.79 2.38
C PHE A 506 9.87 13.16 2.16
N SER A 507 10.50 13.35 1.01
CA SER A 507 11.27 14.53 0.66
C SER A 507 10.57 15.40 -0.38
N ASP A 508 10.77 16.74 -0.30
CA ASP A 508 10.31 17.66 -1.32
C ASP A 508 10.92 17.34 -2.68
N GLY A 509 10.13 17.40 -3.75
CA GLY A 509 10.56 17.16 -5.12
C GLY A 509 10.82 15.70 -5.49
N ALA A 510 10.83 14.79 -4.52
CA ALA A 510 11.15 13.37 -4.72
C ALA A 510 9.90 12.54 -5.05
N PHE A 511 9.20 12.87 -6.10
CA PHE A 511 8.06 12.10 -6.58
C PHE A 511 8.03 12.07 -8.12
N TYR A 512 7.64 10.93 -8.68
CA TYR A 512 7.57 10.73 -10.13
C TYR A 512 6.53 9.67 -10.47
N LYS A 513 5.75 9.90 -11.54
CA LYS A 513 4.85 8.91 -12.12
C LYS A 513 5.39 8.47 -13.48
N ASP A 514 5.60 7.18 -13.66
CA ASP A 514 5.78 6.60 -14.98
C ASP A 514 4.42 6.34 -15.62
N VAL A 515 4.14 7.09 -16.69
CA VAL A 515 2.84 7.05 -17.37
C VAL A 515 2.63 5.72 -18.12
N VAL A 516 3.71 5.04 -18.50
CA VAL A 516 3.64 3.79 -19.29
C VAL A 516 3.31 2.59 -18.41
N SER A 517 3.99 2.45 -17.28
CA SER A 517 3.75 1.35 -16.32
C SER A 517 2.74 1.70 -15.24
N GLU A 518 2.22 2.94 -15.20
CA GLU A 518 1.37 3.48 -14.12
C GLU A 518 1.99 3.34 -12.73
N THR A 519 3.33 3.24 -12.67
CA THR A 519 4.07 3.13 -11.41
C THR A 519 4.30 4.50 -10.79
N LEU A 520 3.96 4.63 -9.52
CA LEU A 520 4.23 5.83 -8.73
C LEU A 520 5.51 5.63 -7.90
N PHE A 521 6.36 6.63 -7.88
CA PHE A 521 7.61 6.63 -7.11
C PHE A 521 7.62 7.78 -6.12
N PHE A 522 8.03 7.50 -4.86
CA PHE A 522 8.19 8.52 -3.82
C PHE A 522 9.50 8.29 -3.07
N GLY A 523 10.32 9.32 -2.98
CA GLY A 523 11.61 9.30 -2.28
C GLY A 523 11.54 9.91 -0.89
N GLY A 524 12.29 9.34 0.03
CA GLY A 524 12.33 9.75 1.43
C GLY A 524 13.74 9.77 2.02
N THR A 525 13.81 9.78 3.34
CA THR A 525 15.05 10.01 4.10
C THR A 525 16.09 8.91 3.93
N ASN A 526 15.68 7.64 3.70
CA ASN A 526 16.58 6.48 3.66
C ASN A 526 16.39 5.61 2.41
N GLY A 527 15.63 6.09 1.41
CA GLY A 527 15.35 5.32 0.19
C GLY A 527 14.14 5.84 -0.56
N PHE A 528 13.50 4.97 -1.32
CA PHE A 528 12.29 5.28 -2.07
C PHE A 528 11.31 4.12 -2.07
N ILE A 529 10.06 4.40 -2.36
CA ILE A 529 9.02 3.41 -2.61
C ILE A 529 8.56 3.48 -4.06
N SER A 530 8.12 2.33 -4.59
CA SER A 530 7.38 2.25 -5.84
C SER A 530 6.03 1.57 -5.60
N ILE A 531 4.98 2.06 -6.28
CA ILE A 531 3.61 1.56 -6.16
C ILE A 531 3.12 1.21 -7.55
N GLN A 532 2.71 -0.04 -7.75
CA GLN A 532 2.01 -0.46 -8.96
C GLN A 532 0.52 -0.31 -8.73
N THR A 533 -0.12 0.60 -9.45
CA THR A 533 -1.54 0.95 -9.22
C THR A 533 -2.52 0.13 -10.06
N ASN A 534 -2.04 -0.64 -11.04
CA ASN A 534 -2.88 -1.43 -11.94
C ASN A 534 -3.65 -2.57 -11.25
N ASP A 535 -3.19 -3.01 -10.08
CA ASP A 535 -3.78 -4.12 -9.32
C ASP A 535 -4.66 -3.65 -8.14
N CYS A 536 -4.91 -2.33 -8.03
CA CYS A 536 -5.66 -1.77 -6.92
C CYS A 536 -7.17 -2.06 -7.02
N ILE A 537 -7.63 -3.10 -6.32
CA ILE A 537 -9.06 -3.31 -6.05
C ILE A 537 -9.36 -2.73 -4.68
N THR A 538 -10.13 -1.67 -4.60
CA THR A 538 -10.64 -1.14 -3.34
C THR A 538 -11.84 -1.98 -2.90
N GLU A 539 -11.70 -2.76 -1.82
CA GLU A 539 -12.87 -3.25 -1.08
C GLU A 539 -13.31 -2.12 -0.14
N GLU A 540 -14.47 -1.53 -0.40
CA GLU A 540 -15.07 -0.55 0.51
C GLU A 540 -15.60 -1.27 1.75
N TYR A 541 -14.78 -1.30 2.81
CA TYR A 541 -15.26 -1.70 4.13
C TYR A 541 -15.83 -0.48 4.85
N MET A 542 -17.15 -0.49 5.06
CA MET A 542 -17.81 0.46 5.97
C MET A 542 -17.93 -0.16 7.36
N PRO A 543 -17.16 0.30 8.36
CA PRO A 543 -17.30 -0.18 9.73
C PRO A 543 -18.69 0.15 10.27
N GLN A 544 -19.35 -0.84 10.87
CA GLN A 544 -20.62 -0.60 11.55
C GLN A 544 -20.37 0.14 12.85
N ILE A 545 -20.86 1.37 12.93
CA ILE A 545 -20.79 2.16 14.16
C ILE A 545 -21.92 1.72 15.10
N THR A 546 -21.54 1.19 16.26
CA THR A 546 -22.49 0.81 17.30
C THR A 546 -22.32 1.75 18.49
N LEU A 547 -23.37 2.48 18.84
CA LEU A 547 -23.42 3.29 20.05
C LEU A 547 -23.63 2.36 21.27
N LYS A 548 -22.59 2.15 22.08
CA LYS A 548 -22.65 1.30 23.27
C LYS A 548 -23.06 2.03 24.55
N GLY A 549 -22.85 3.34 24.62
CA GLY A 549 -23.14 4.14 25.79
C GLY A 549 -23.22 5.63 25.45
N LEU A 550 -24.03 6.36 26.19
CA LEU A 550 -24.13 7.81 26.17
C LEU A 550 -23.84 8.34 27.58
N SER A 551 -22.82 9.17 27.71
CA SER A 551 -22.53 9.86 28.98
C SER A 551 -22.61 11.38 28.76
N ILE A 552 -23.42 12.04 29.58
CA ILE A 552 -23.55 13.50 29.59
C ILE A 552 -23.07 14.01 30.95
N PHE A 553 -22.04 14.85 30.97
CA PHE A 553 -21.39 15.34 32.20
C PHE A 553 -21.00 14.20 33.18
N GLY A 554 -20.50 13.06 32.65
CA GLY A 554 -20.07 11.92 33.47
C GLY A 554 -21.20 11.03 34.03
N LYS A 555 -22.47 11.28 33.67
CA LYS A 555 -23.61 10.41 34.01
C LYS A 555 -24.01 9.58 32.80
N GLU A 556 -24.10 8.27 33.00
CA GLU A 556 -24.58 7.35 31.97
C GLU A 556 -26.08 7.53 31.73
N HIS A 557 -26.46 7.62 30.46
CA HIS A 557 -27.84 7.71 30.00
C HIS A 557 -28.18 6.51 29.12
N ASN A 558 -29.43 6.00 29.28
CA ASN A 558 -29.92 4.90 28.46
C ASN A 558 -30.10 5.36 26.99
N ILE A 559 -29.34 4.79 26.10
CA ILE A 559 -29.33 5.14 24.66
C ILE A 559 -30.70 4.91 24.02
N HIS A 560 -31.41 3.84 24.39
CA HIS A 560 -32.74 3.52 23.86
C HIS A 560 -33.75 4.63 24.14
N LYS A 561 -33.66 5.27 25.29
CA LYS A 561 -34.53 6.38 25.64
C LYS A 561 -34.30 7.62 24.77
N PHE A 562 -33.05 7.88 24.38
CA PHE A 562 -32.67 9.03 23.52
C PHE A 562 -33.01 8.83 22.03
N LEU A 563 -32.95 7.59 21.53
CA LEU A 563 -33.16 7.30 20.11
C LEU A 563 -34.64 7.13 19.75
N TYR A 564 -35.50 6.76 20.69
CA TYR A 564 -36.90 6.40 20.43
C TYR A 564 -37.96 7.35 21.05
N GLU A 565 -37.59 8.33 21.89
CA GLU A 565 -38.53 9.31 22.46
C GLU A 565 -38.76 10.57 21.56
N LYS A 566 -38.35 10.59 20.30
CA LYS A 566 -38.61 11.70 19.35
C LYS A 566 -39.77 11.45 18.38
N GLU A 567 -40.55 10.40 18.57
CA GLU A 567 -41.83 10.17 17.88
C GLU A 567 -42.98 10.19 18.90
N GLY A 568 -43.31 11.39 19.38
CA GLY A 568 -44.46 11.64 20.21
C GLY A 568 -44.80 13.10 20.26
#